data_1419f4f2219f8c7f558c24acb0d6ce55
#
_entry.id   1419f4f2219f8c7f558c24acb0d6ce55
#
_cell.length_a   1.000
_cell.length_b   1.000
_cell.length_c   1.000
_cell.angle_alpha   90.00
_cell.angle_beta   90.00
_cell.angle_gamma   90.00
#
_symmetry.space_group_name_H-M   'P 1'
#
loop_
_entity.id
_entity.type
_entity.pdbx_description
1 polymer ?
#
loop_
_entity_poly.entity_id
_entity_poly.type
_entity_poly.pdbx_seq_one_letter_code
_entity_poly.pdbx_strand_id
1 'polypeptide(L)'
;MTAFVQLQPKKRMVEIQIDGRKVQAAEGTTILDACRQLGEKIPTLCFLDTLHPVNVCRVCVVELEGSRVLVPSCARKVAAGMVIKTNSERVRLSRKLVLELLASSVDLSTTPDVADWLRQYGARPERFGPPAPPAKGGAHEAAVAGHHAPPDPRYAATVAQPPKIDNDLYLRDYAKCILCYKCVEACGTDHQNTFAIAVAGRGFDAHIATEFAVPLPDSACVYCGNCIAVCPTGALMFKSEYDHRQAGTWDESRQTVTRTVCPYCGVGCNLDLHVQDNEIVKVSSPLDHDVTSGNLCIKGRFGWKYVQNRKPRTD
;
A
#
# COMPACT_ATOMS: atom_id res chain seq x y z
N MET A 1 9.76 23.48 -36.05
CA MET A 1 10.24 22.72 -34.88
C MET A 1 10.07 21.26 -35.22
N THR A 2 11.14 20.55 -35.54
CA THR A 2 11.14 19.10 -35.80
C THR A 2 11.04 18.38 -34.48
N ALA A 3 9.89 17.77 -34.20
CA ALA A 3 9.73 16.89 -33.05
C ALA A 3 10.64 15.68 -33.24
N PHE A 4 11.66 15.55 -32.41
CA PHE A 4 12.45 14.33 -32.32
C PHE A 4 11.59 13.27 -31.65
N VAL A 5 11.03 12.37 -32.44
CA VAL A 5 10.45 11.12 -31.94
C VAL A 5 11.64 10.26 -31.48
N GLN A 6 11.87 10.16 -30.16
CA GLN A 6 12.80 9.17 -29.63
C GLN A 6 12.20 7.80 -29.87
N LEU A 7 12.65 7.13 -30.93
CA LEU A 7 12.37 5.71 -31.15
C LEU A 7 13.09 4.93 -30.03
N GLN A 8 12.34 4.49 -29.02
CA GLN A 8 12.88 3.56 -28.04
C GLN A 8 13.30 2.28 -28.79
N PRO A 9 14.52 1.77 -28.57
CA PRO A 9 14.96 0.56 -29.22
C PRO A 9 13.99 -0.58 -28.90
N LYS A 10 13.60 -1.35 -29.93
CA LYS A 10 12.69 -2.47 -29.78
C LYS A 10 13.30 -3.47 -28.77
N LYS A 11 12.65 -3.64 -27.62
CA LYS A 11 13.14 -4.55 -26.58
C LYS A 11 13.24 -5.98 -27.12
N ARG A 12 14.35 -6.66 -26.82
CA ARG A 12 14.52 -8.06 -27.18
C ARG A 12 13.44 -8.90 -26.49
N MET A 13 12.81 -9.79 -27.23
CA MET A 13 11.88 -10.78 -26.67
C MET A 13 12.66 -11.99 -26.19
N VAL A 14 12.32 -12.50 -25.01
CA VAL A 14 12.89 -13.71 -24.41
C VAL A 14 11.79 -14.73 -24.18
N GLU A 15 12.06 -15.99 -24.49
CA GLU A 15 11.16 -17.10 -24.20
C GLU A 15 11.40 -17.58 -22.76
N ILE A 16 10.31 -17.67 -22.00
CA ILE A 16 10.26 -18.21 -20.64
C ILE A 16 9.11 -19.21 -20.54
N GLN A 17 9.07 -19.97 -19.45
CA GLN A 17 7.99 -20.89 -19.16
C GLN A 17 7.36 -20.52 -17.81
N ILE A 18 6.04 -20.37 -17.75
CA ILE A 18 5.27 -20.09 -16.55
C ILE A 18 4.21 -21.18 -16.39
N ASP A 19 4.28 -21.98 -15.33
CA ASP A 19 3.39 -23.09 -15.03
C ASP A 19 3.15 -24.02 -16.24
N GLY A 20 4.25 -24.36 -16.94
CA GLY A 20 4.25 -25.22 -18.11
C GLY A 20 3.88 -24.53 -19.44
N ARG A 21 3.45 -23.26 -19.45
CA ARG A 21 3.11 -22.49 -20.65
C ARG A 21 4.32 -21.66 -21.12
N LYS A 22 4.65 -21.76 -22.42
CA LYS A 22 5.67 -20.92 -23.05
C LYS A 22 5.13 -19.52 -23.28
N VAL A 23 5.92 -18.51 -22.93
CA VAL A 23 5.59 -17.10 -22.99
C VAL A 23 6.73 -16.30 -23.60
N GLN A 24 6.41 -15.39 -24.50
CA GLN A 24 7.34 -14.38 -24.99
C GLN A 24 7.19 -13.11 -24.17
N ALA A 25 8.22 -12.71 -23.46
CA ALA A 25 8.23 -11.49 -22.66
C ALA A 25 9.34 -10.57 -23.11
N ALA A 26 9.14 -9.27 -23.04
CA ALA A 26 10.18 -8.30 -23.36
C ALA A 26 11.28 -8.33 -22.28
N GLU A 27 12.52 -8.27 -22.69
CA GLU A 27 13.65 -8.19 -21.78
C GLU A 27 13.52 -6.98 -20.84
N GLY A 28 13.74 -7.21 -19.52
CA GLY A 28 13.54 -6.20 -18.48
C GLY A 28 12.14 -6.17 -17.89
N THR A 29 11.16 -6.92 -18.43
CA THR A 29 9.86 -7.15 -17.80
C THR A 29 10.03 -7.92 -16.49
N THR A 30 9.22 -7.64 -15.47
CA THR A 30 9.24 -8.43 -14.23
C THR A 30 8.51 -9.77 -14.42
N ILE A 31 8.82 -10.75 -13.56
CA ILE A 31 8.07 -12.02 -13.56
C ILE A 31 6.60 -11.75 -13.26
N LEU A 32 6.29 -10.80 -12.39
CA LEU A 32 4.91 -10.40 -12.06
C LEU A 32 4.15 -9.93 -13.30
N ASP A 33 4.76 -9.05 -14.11
CA ASP A 33 4.12 -8.53 -15.32
C ASP A 33 3.95 -9.60 -16.38
N ALA A 34 4.92 -10.51 -16.51
CA ALA A 34 4.81 -11.65 -17.40
C ALA A 34 3.66 -12.62 -16.97
N CYS A 35 3.48 -12.82 -15.65
CA CYS A 35 2.34 -13.56 -15.10
C CYS A 35 1.00 -12.88 -15.40
N ARG A 36 0.93 -11.56 -15.20
CA ARG A 36 -0.26 -10.75 -15.49
C ARG A 36 -0.69 -10.84 -16.96
N GLN A 37 0.26 -10.85 -17.91
CA GLN A 37 -0.02 -11.04 -19.33
C GLN A 37 -0.73 -12.38 -19.63
N LEU A 38 -0.52 -13.38 -18.79
CA LEU A 38 -1.20 -14.67 -18.87
C LEU A 38 -2.52 -14.74 -18.09
N GLY A 39 -2.92 -13.65 -17.44
CA GLY A 39 -4.06 -13.62 -16.54
C GLY A 39 -3.81 -14.25 -15.17
N GLU A 40 -2.56 -14.59 -14.84
CA GLU A 40 -2.21 -15.16 -13.54
C GLU A 40 -2.17 -14.08 -12.45
N LYS A 41 -2.96 -14.28 -11.40
CA LYS A 41 -3.05 -13.35 -10.27
C LYS A 41 -2.05 -13.75 -9.18
N ILE A 42 -0.94 -13.03 -9.10
CA ILE A 42 0.03 -13.19 -8.02
C ILE A 42 -0.29 -12.18 -6.91
N PRO A 43 -0.46 -12.60 -5.65
CA PRO A 43 -0.75 -11.68 -4.56
C PRO A 43 0.43 -10.73 -4.29
N THR A 44 0.14 -9.45 -4.05
CA THR A 44 1.16 -8.41 -3.77
C THR A 44 0.66 -7.47 -2.68
N LEU A 45 1.53 -7.06 -1.74
CA LEU A 45 1.24 -6.05 -0.72
C LEU A 45 2.14 -4.82 -0.84
N CYS A 46 3.46 -5.01 -0.93
CA CYS A 46 4.43 -3.91 -1.00
C CYS A 46 4.69 -3.40 -2.43
N PHE A 47 4.06 -3.97 -3.43
CA PHE A 47 4.21 -3.57 -4.84
C PHE A 47 3.09 -2.62 -5.28
N LEU A 48 3.44 -1.64 -6.09
CA LEU A 48 2.53 -0.80 -6.86
C LEU A 48 3.24 -0.41 -8.16
N ASP A 49 2.51 -0.37 -9.28
CA ASP A 49 3.11 -0.13 -10.61
C ASP A 49 3.75 1.26 -10.74
N THR A 50 3.31 2.23 -9.93
CA THR A 50 3.83 3.61 -9.91
C THR A 50 4.96 3.85 -8.92
N LEU A 51 5.42 2.81 -8.21
CA LEU A 51 6.49 2.88 -7.22
C LEU A 51 7.61 1.89 -7.54
N HIS A 52 8.83 2.20 -7.16
CA HIS A 52 9.92 1.24 -7.19
C HIS A 52 9.63 0.04 -6.27
N PRO A 53 9.84 -1.20 -6.71
CA PRO A 53 9.58 -2.38 -5.91
C PRO A 53 10.50 -2.47 -4.70
N VAL A 54 10.00 -2.20 -3.51
CA VAL A 54 10.77 -2.32 -2.25
C VAL A 54 11.09 -3.78 -1.89
N ASN A 55 10.24 -4.71 -2.31
CA ASN A 55 10.51 -6.15 -2.24
C ASN A 55 10.62 -6.71 -0.79
N VAL A 56 9.81 -6.22 0.15
CA VAL A 56 9.90 -6.59 1.57
C VAL A 56 8.84 -7.61 2.02
N CYS A 57 7.61 -7.56 1.50
CA CYS A 57 6.51 -8.40 2.03
C CYS A 57 6.60 -9.89 1.68
N ARG A 58 7.29 -10.25 0.60
CA ARG A 58 7.49 -11.63 0.13
C ARG A 58 6.21 -12.43 -0.19
N VAL A 59 5.05 -11.81 -0.25
CA VAL A 59 3.80 -12.48 -0.63
C VAL A 59 3.80 -12.86 -2.12
N CYS A 60 4.51 -12.10 -2.95
CA CYS A 60 4.58 -12.31 -4.39
C CYS A 60 5.61 -13.37 -4.85
N VAL A 61 6.20 -14.13 -3.93
CA VAL A 61 7.25 -15.12 -4.30
C VAL A 61 6.75 -16.17 -5.27
N VAL A 62 7.66 -16.59 -6.16
CA VAL A 62 7.49 -17.70 -7.09
C VAL A 62 8.71 -18.62 -7.03
N GLU A 63 8.56 -19.85 -7.49
CA GLU A 63 9.66 -20.78 -7.61
C GLU A 63 10.28 -20.68 -9.01
N LEU A 64 11.60 -20.52 -9.03
CA LEU A 64 12.40 -20.54 -10.25
C LEU A 64 13.19 -21.84 -10.28
N GLU A 65 13.06 -22.60 -11.36
CA GLU A 65 13.79 -23.87 -11.51
C GLU A 65 15.31 -23.62 -11.45
N GLY A 66 16.03 -24.50 -10.73
CA GLY A 66 17.45 -24.35 -10.45
C GLY A 66 17.79 -23.35 -9.34
N SER A 67 16.83 -22.61 -8.79
CA SER A 67 17.06 -21.70 -7.66
C SER A 67 16.82 -22.39 -6.30
N ARG A 68 17.79 -22.20 -5.38
CA ARG A 68 17.62 -22.69 -3.99
C ARG A 68 16.58 -21.90 -3.19
N VAL A 69 16.28 -20.67 -3.61
CA VAL A 69 15.38 -19.76 -2.91
C VAL A 69 14.19 -19.37 -3.79
N LEU A 70 13.05 -19.09 -3.17
CA LEU A 70 11.94 -18.46 -3.85
C LEU A 70 12.31 -17.02 -4.19
N VAL A 71 11.93 -16.57 -5.39
CA VAL A 71 12.24 -15.23 -5.88
C VAL A 71 11.00 -14.33 -5.88
N PRO A 72 11.13 -13.03 -5.57
CA PRO A 72 10.02 -12.11 -5.61
C PRO A 72 9.68 -11.76 -7.06
N SER A 73 8.47 -12.08 -7.50
CA SER A 73 8.05 -11.81 -8.87
C SER A 73 7.97 -10.32 -9.21
N CYS A 74 7.66 -9.47 -8.22
CA CYS A 74 7.50 -8.03 -8.42
C CYS A 74 8.81 -7.29 -8.77
N ALA A 75 9.97 -7.85 -8.41
CA ALA A 75 11.28 -7.22 -8.62
C ALA A 75 12.19 -8.02 -9.57
N ARG A 76 12.02 -9.35 -9.63
CA ARG A 76 12.87 -10.20 -10.48
C ARG A 76 12.48 -10.04 -11.93
N LYS A 77 13.44 -9.59 -12.76
CA LYS A 77 13.29 -9.49 -14.20
C LYS A 77 13.44 -10.84 -14.88
N VAL A 78 12.69 -11.05 -15.97
CA VAL A 78 12.75 -12.25 -16.78
C VAL A 78 14.09 -12.33 -17.54
N ALA A 79 14.56 -13.56 -17.73
CA ALA A 79 15.68 -13.88 -18.60
C ALA A 79 15.34 -15.11 -19.43
N ALA A 80 16.00 -15.26 -20.58
CA ALA A 80 15.74 -16.37 -21.50
C ALA A 80 15.91 -17.72 -20.80
N GLY A 81 14.99 -18.64 -21.07
CA GLY A 81 15.01 -20.01 -20.56
C GLY A 81 14.56 -20.17 -19.10
N MET A 82 14.07 -19.11 -18.44
CA MET A 82 13.51 -19.24 -17.08
C MET A 82 12.29 -20.15 -17.08
N VAL A 83 12.24 -21.09 -16.12
CA VAL A 83 11.08 -21.94 -15.83
C VAL A 83 10.55 -21.55 -14.45
N ILE A 84 9.33 -21.06 -14.42
CA ILE A 84 8.71 -20.42 -13.26
C ILE A 84 7.46 -21.21 -12.85
N LYS A 85 7.32 -21.49 -11.54
CA LYS A 85 6.13 -22.09 -10.95
C LYS A 85 5.51 -21.08 -9.98
N THR A 86 4.28 -20.68 -10.27
CA THR A 86 3.58 -19.64 -9.48
C THR A 86 2.84 -20.20 -8.28
N ASN A 87 2.56 -21.50 -8.25
CA ASN A 87 1.70 -22.13 -7.25
C ASN A 87 2.20 -23.52 -6.81
N SER A 88 3.53 -23.75 -6.76
CA SER A 88 4.09 -24.97 -6.22
C SER A 88 3.80 -25.10 -4.72
N GLU A 89 3.93 -26.31 -4.16
CA GLU A 89 3.76 -26.55 -2.73
C GLU A 89 4.65 -25.63 -1.88
N ARG A 90 5.89 -25.44 -2.31
CA ARG A 90 6.87 -24.56 -1.67
C ARG A 90 6.42 -23.09 -1.68
N VAL A 91 5.88 -22.61 -2.79
CA VAL A 91 5.30 -21.26 -2.91
C VAL A 91 4.10 -21.11 -2.00
N ARG A 92 3.18 -22.09 -2.01
CA ARG A 92 1.98 -22.08 -1.16
C ARG A 92 2.33 -22.05 0.32
N LEU A 93 3.30 -22.88 0.75
CA LEU A 93 3.77 -22.90 2.13
C LEU A 93 4.39 -21.55 2.54
N SER A 94 5.23 -20.97 1.69
CA SER A 94 5.83 -19.66 1.96
C SER A 94 4.78 -18.57 2.13
N ARG A 95 3.80 -18.48 1.21
CA ARG A 95 2.71 -17.50 1.30
C ARG A 95 1.86 -17.71 2.54
N LYS A 96 1.52 -18.95 2.86
CA LYS A 96 0.81 -19.31 4.09
C LYS A 96 1.53 -18.76 5.32
N LEU A 97 2.82 -19.06 5.47
CA LEU A 97 3.60 -18.63 6.64
C LEU A 97 3.72 -17.10 6.74
N VAL A 98 3.96 -16.41 5.61
CA VAL A 98 4.04 -14.95 5.58
C VAL A 98 2.71 -14.31 5.97
N LEU A 99 1.59 -14.84 5.45
CA LEU A 99 0.25 -14.32 5.76
C LEU A 99 -0.12 -14.59 7.22
N GLU A 100 0.22 -15.76 7.77
CA GLU A 100 0.03 -16.07 9.19
C GLU A 100 0.79 -15.11 10.09
N LEU A 101 2.07 -14.85 9.80
CA LEU A 101 2.90 -13.91 10.57
C LEU A 101 2.36 -12.47 10.48
N LEU A 102 1.98 -12.01 9.31
CA LEU A 102 1.40 -10.68 9.14
C LEU A 102 0.08 -10.53 9.89
N ALA A 103 -0.85 -11.45 9.70
CA ALA A 103 -2.17 -11.36 10.31
C ALA A 103 -2.17 -11.63 11.83
N SER A 104 -1.12 -12.28 12.38
CA SER A 104 -0.95 -12.38 13.84
C SER A 104 -0.38 -11.11 14.47
N SER A 105 0.32 -10.26 13.68
CA SER A 105 1.06 -9.11 14.19
C SER A 105 0.33 -7.79 14.02
N VAL A 106 -0.50 -7.65 12.98
CA VAL A 106 -1.16 -6.39 12.60
C VAL A 106 -2.65 -6.59 12.31
N ASP A 107 -3.42 -5.53 12.49
CA ASP A 107 -4.82 -5.50 12.11
C ASP A 107 -4.98 -5.32 10.59
N LEU A 108 -5.40 -6.38 9.91
CA LEU A 108 -5.64 -6.41 8.46
C LEU A 108 -7.15 -6.33 8.10
N SER A 109 -7.99 -5.91 9.03
CA SER A 109 -9.46 -5.85 8.86
C SER A 109 -9.91 -4.96 7.69
N THR A 110 -9.08 -3.99 7.31
CA THR A 110 -9.34 -3.07 6.19
C THR A 110 -8.74 -3.54 4.85
N THR A 111 -8.28 -4.81 4.77
CA THR A 111 -7.64 -5.38 3.58
C THR A 111 -8.37 -6.66 3.16
N PRO A 112 -9.49 -6.57 2.43
CA PRO A 112 -10.34 -7.72 2.10
C PRO A 112 -9.59 -8.81 1.32
N ASP A 113 -8.69 -8.44 0.42
CA ASP A 113 -7.87 -9.40 -0.34
C ASP A 113 -7.05 -10.32 0.56
N VAL A 114 -6.55 -9.82 1.70
CA VAL A 114 -5.79 -10.65 2.65
C VAL A 114 -6.67 -11.69 3.30
N ALA A 115 -7.92 -11.38 3.62
CA ALA A 115 -8.87 -12.34 4.16
C ALA A 115 -9.12 -13.50 3.16
N ASP A 116 -9.23 -13.19 1.87
CA ASP A 116 -9.35 -14.19 0.81
C ASP A 116 -8.09 -15.05 0.69
N TRP A 117 -6.91 -14.44 0.74
CA TRP A 117 -5.65 -15.19 0.69
C TRP A 117 -5.43 -16.07 1.91
N LEU A 118 -5.81 -15.64 3.13
CA LEU A 118 -5.76 -16.47 4.33
C LEU A 118 -6.57 -17.75 4.11
N ARG A 119 -7.79 -17.63 3.58
CA ARG A 119 -8.63 -18.79 3.23
C ARG A 119 -8.01 -19.65 2.13
N GLN A 120 -7.55 -19.04 1.05
CA GLN A 120 -6.97 -19.71 -0.12
C GLN A 120 -5.73 -20.56 0.25
N TYR A 121 -4.87 -20.04 1.13
CA TYR A 121 -3.64 -20.74 1.54
C TYR A 121 -3.81 -21.56 2.82
N GLY A 122 -4.99 -21.58 3.44
CA GLY A 122 -5.24 -22.27 4.70
C GLY A 122 -4.36 -21.74 5.84
N ALA A 123 -4.17 -20.42 5.87
CA ALA A 123 -3.37 -19.75 6.88
C ALA A 123 -4.15 -19.60 8.19
N ARG A 124 -3.46 -19.84 9.32
CA ARG A 124 -4.04 -19.80 10.68
C ARG A 124 -3.19 -18.92 11.59
N PRO A 125 -3.40 -17.59 11.55
CA PRO A 125 -2.62 -16.64 12.37
C PRO A 125 -2.81 -16.87 13.88
N GLU A 126 -3.97 -17.41 14.29
CA GLU A 126 -4.29 -17.74 15.69
C GLU A 126 -3.32 -18.71 16.36
N ARG A 127 -2.54 -19.47 15.58
CA ARG A 127 -1.52 -20.38 16.13
C ARG A 127 -0.36 -19.66 16.85
N PHE A 128 -0.20 -18.37 16.62
CA PHE A 128 0.80 -17.53 17.30
C PHE A 128 0.29 -16.94 18.62
N GLY A 129 -0.91 -17.31 19.04
CA GLY A 129 -1.56 -16.81 20.25
C GLY A 129 -2.55 -15.65 19.98
N PRO A 130 -3.32 -15.26 20.99
CA PRO A 130 -4.22 -14.12 20.89
C PRO A 130 -3.42 -12.83 20.74
N PRO A 131 -4.00 -11.77 20.12
CA PRO A 131 -3.35 -10.47 20.04
C PRO A 131 -3.06 -9.91 21.44
N ALA A 132 -1.90 -9.29 21.62
CA ALA A 132 -1.57 -8.64 22.88
C ALA A 132 -2.58 -7.53 23.20
N PRO A 133 -2.99 -7.36 24.47
CA PRO A 133 -3.83 -6.24 24.85
C PRO A 133 -3.11 -4.92 24.55
N PRO A 134 -3.86 -3.85 24.20
CA PRO A 134 -3.26 -2.54 23.92
C PRO A 134 -2.42 -2.06 25.09
N ALA A 135 -1.24 -1.52 24.81
CA ALA A 135 -0.35 -0.98 25.82
C ALA A 135 -1.05 0.11 26.65
N LYS A 136 -1.00 -0.01 27.96
CA LYS A 136 -1.47 1.05 28.87
C LYS A 136 -0.45 2.18 28.87
N GLY A 137 -0.76 3.28 28.21
CA GLY A 137 0.11 4.47 28.15
C GLY A 137 -0.11 5.25 26.84
N GLY A 138 0.03 6.56 26.88
CA GLY A 138 -0.14 7.43 25.72
C GLY A 138 0.93 7.14 24.66
N ALA A 139 0.56 7.26 23.39
CA ALA A 139 1.43 7.00 22.23
C ALA A 139 2.75 7.78 22.24
N HIS A 140 2.85 8.87 23.01
CA HIS A 140 4.05 9.69 23.12
C HIS A 140 5.12 9.05 23.99
N GLU A 141 4.76 8.36 25.07
CA GLU A 141 5.73 7.74 25.99
C GLU A 141 6.33 6.45 25.40
N ALA A 142 5.55 5.66 24.67
CA ALA A 142 6.03 4.45 24.03
C ALA A 142 7.01 4.74 22.87
N ALA A 143 6.85 5.84 22.15
CA ALA A 143 7.71 6.21 21.02
C ALA A 143 9.07 6.75 21.46
N VAL A 144 9.17 7.32 22.67
CA VAL A 144 10.42 7.90 23.20
C VAL A 144 11.23 6.88 23.98
N ALA A 145 10.58 5.87 24.56
CA ALA A 145 11.24 4.96 25.49
C ALA A 145 12.18 3.92 24.84
N GLY A 146 12.08 3.65 23.53
CA GLY A 146 13.02 2.76 22.80
C GLY A 146 13.21 1.34 23.39
N HIS A 147 12.44 0.99 24.42
CA HIS A 147 12.53 -0.28 25.11
C HIS A 147 11.15 -0.93 25.18
N HIS A 148 10.86 -1.76 24.18
CA HIS A 148 9.74 -2.68 24.30
C HIS A 148 10.06 -3.67 25.42
N ALA A 149 9.13 -3.87 26.35
CA ALA A 149 9.19 -5.02 27.23
C ALA A 149 9.32 -6.29 26.37
N PRO A 150 10.09 -7.30 26.81
CA PRO A 150 10.20 -8.54 26.05
C PRO A 150 8.78 -9.07 25.77
N PRO A 151 8.53 -9.57 24.55
CA PRO A 151 7.20 -10.04 24.17
C PRO A 151 6.74 -11.13 25.15
N ASP A 152 5.54 -10.97 25.69
CA ASP A 152 4.93 -12.00 26.51
C ASP A 152 4.62 -13.22 25.64
N PRO A 153 5.19 -14.41 25.92
CA PRO A 153 5.03 -15.59 25.09
C PRO A 153 3.59 -16.10 25.01
N ARG A 154 2.68 -15.59 25.84
CA ARG A 154 1.25 -15.92 25.82
C ARG A 154 0.49 -15.22 24.71
N TYR A 155 1.05 -14.17 24.11
CA TYR A 155 0.40 -13.34 23.09
C TYR A 155 1.23 -13.33 21.81
N ALA A 156 0.54 -13.19 20.69
CA ALA A 156 1.21 -12.84 19.44
C ALA A 156 1.88 -11.47 19.59
N ALA A 157 3.10 -11.34 19.07
CA ALA A 157 3.76 -10.03 19.01
C ALA A 157 2.96 -9.10 18.09
N THR A 158 2.38 -8.04 18.65
CA THR A 158 1.57 -7.09 17.89
C THR A 158 2.21 -5.71 17.88
N VAL A 159 1.97 -4.95 16.82
CA VAL A 159 2.35 -3.54 16.69
C VAL A 159 1.22 -2.60 17.16
N ALA A 160 0.38 -3.10 18.08
CA ALA A 160 -0.76 -2.34 18.61
C ALA A 160 -0.31 -1.03 19.25
N GLN A 161 -0.79 0.08 18.70
CA GLN A 161 -0.60 1.42 19.22
C GLN A 161 -1.83 2.28 18.87
N PRO A 162 -2.14 3.32 19.66
CA PRO A 162 -3.28 4.18 19.36
C PRO A 162 -3.08 4.94 18.04
N PRO A 163 -4.18 5.19 17.29
CA PRO A 163 -4.12 6.02 16.10
C PRO A 163 -3.57 7.43 16.40
N LYS A 164 -2.69 7.93 15.54
CA LYS A 164 -2.18 9.30 15.61
C LYS A 164 -3.09 10.21 14.79
N ILE A 165 -3.87 11.04 15.48
CA ILE A 165 -4.80 12.01 14.88
C ILE A 165 -4.28 13.40 15.22
N ASP A 166 -3.42 13.94 14.38
CA ASP A 166 -2.75 15.22 14.54
C ASP A 166 -3.19 16.28 13.50
N ASN A 167 -4.16 15.96 12.68
CA ASN A 167 -4.75 16.87 11.69
C ASN A 167 -6.15 16.41 11.26
N ASP A 168 -6.92 17.29 10.59
CA ASP A 168 -8.31 17.05 10.16
C ASP A 168 -8.44 16.36 8.79
N LEU A 169 -7.35 16.08 8.11
CA LEU A 169 -7.38 15.55 6.74
C LEU A 169 -7.23 14.02 6.74
N TYR A 170 -6.27 13.51 7.49
CA TYR A 170 -5.99 12.07 7.58
C TYR A 170 -5.28 11.70 8.88
N LEU A 171 -5.26 10.43 9.18
CA LEU A 171 -4.65 9.87 10.38
C LEU A 171 -3.67 8.75 10.04
N ARG A 172 -2.91 8.35 11.06
CA ARG A 172 -1.94 7.26 11.03
C ARG A 172 -2.30 6.23 12.09
N ASP A 173 -2.81 5.07 11.67
CA ASP A 173 -3.10 3.91 12.52
C ASP A 173 -2.05 2.82 12.26
N TYR A 174 -0.95 2.90 12.97
CA TYR A 174 0.15 1.97 12.77
C TYR A 174 -0.09 0.56 13.31
N ALA A 175 -1.19 0.32 14.04
CA ALA A 175 -1.65 -1.04 14.34
C ALA A 175 -1.96 -1.84 13.05
N LYS A 176 -2.19 -1.16 11.93
CA LYS A 176 -2.42 -1.74 10.59
C LYS A 176 -1.17 -1.76 9.70
N CYS A 177 -0.03 -1.28 10.19
CA CYS A 177 1.17 -1.09 9.37
C CYS A 177 1.98 -2.38 9.22
N ILE A 178 2.15 -2.84 7.98
CA ILE A 178 2.98 -4.01 7.61
C ILE A 178 4.41 -3.65 7.19
N LEU A 179 4.85 -2.41 7.41
CA LEU A 179 6.17 -1.92 6.99
C LEU A 179 6.48 -2.20 5.50
N CYS A 180 5.51 -1.98 4.63
CA CYS A 180 5.69 -2.21 3.19
C CYS A 180 6.45 -1.09 2.47
N TYR A 181 6.71 0.03 3.14
CA TYR A 181 7.45 1.22 2.68
C TYR A 181 6.82 1.98 1.50
N LYS A 182 5.68 1.57 0.94
CA LYS A 182 5.05 2.30 -0.16
C LYS A 182 4.79 3.78 0.16
N CYS A 183 4.38 4.09 1.39
CA CYS A 183 4.17 5.47 1.83
C CYS A 183 5.48 6.27 1.92
N VAL A 184 6.59 5.63 2.26
CA VAL A 184 7.93 6.25 2.29
C VAL A 184 8.38 6.58 0.88
N GLU A 185 8.26 5.63 -0.06
CA GLU A 185 8.59 5.85 -1.48
C GLU A 185 7.71 6.92 -2.12
N ALA A 186 6.40 6.93 -1.82
CA ALA A 186 5.49 7.96 -2.31
C ALA A 186 5.74 9.34 -1.69
N CYS A 187 6.28 9.42 -0.47
CA CYS A 187 6.72 10.67 0.15
C CYS A 187 8.11 11.08 -0.33
N GLY A 188 8.91 10.10 -0.73
CA GLY A 188 10.29 10.21 -1.22
C GLY A 188 10.38 10.45 -2.73
N THR A 189 11.38 9.83 -3.33
CA THR A 189 11.83 10.07 -4.72
C THR A 189 10.84 9.68 -5.78
N ASP A 190 9.93 8.74 -5.50
CA ASP A 190 9.02 8.24 -6.52
C ASP A 190 7.90 9.24 -6.86
N HIS A 191 7.40 9.99 -5.86
CA HIS A 191 6.29 10.90 -6.10
C HIS A 191 6.50 12.32 -5.57
N GLN A 192 6.50 12.52 -4.24
CA GLN A 192 6.38 13.87 -3.66
C GLN A 192 7.71 14.56 -3.40
N ASN A 193 8.75 13.80 -3.11
CA ASN A 193 10.11 14.30 -2.85
C ASN A 193 10.25 15.23 -1.64
N THR A 194 9.41 15.05 -0.61
CA THR A 194 9.45 15.82 0.65
C THR A 194 10.09 15.08 1.80
N PHE A 195 10.09 13.74 1.77
CA PHE A 195 10.69 12.90 2.81
C PHE A 195 10.15 13.17 4.23
N ALA A 196 8.90 13.60 4.34
CA ALA A 196 8.29 13.92 5.64
C ALA A 196 8.11 12.70 6.55
N ILE A 197 8.03 11.50 5.96
CA ILE A 197 7.96 10.23 6.69
C ILE A 197 9.04 9.28 6.18
N ALA A 198 9.62 8.56 7.12
CA ALA A 198 10.68 7.58 6.87
C ALA A 198 10.56 6.39 7.83
N VAL A 199 11.44 5.41 7.70
CA VAL A 199 11.57 4.33 8.67
C VAL A 199 12.43 4.80 9.83
N ALA A 200 11.89 4.71 11.04
CA ALA A 200 12.62 4.92 12.29
C ALA A 200 12.82 3.60 13.02
N GLY A 201 13.82 3.54 13.91
CA GLY A 201 14.15 2.33 14.64
C GLY A 201 14.79 1.25 13.77
N ARG A 202 14.93 0.06 14.34
CA ARG A 202 15.47 -1.14 13.65
C ARG A 202 14.96 -2.42 14.28
N GLY A 203 15.04 -3.53 13.55
CA GLY A 203 14.56 -4.82 14.04
C GLY A 203 13.07 -4.77 14.36
N PHE A 204 12.68 -5.23 15.52
CA PHE A 204 11.29 -5.23 15.98
C PHE A 204 10.76 -3.82 16.33
N ASP A 205 11.65 -2.84 16.51
CA ASP A 205 11.29 -1.45 16.80
C ASP A 205 11.13 -0.60 15.53
N ALA A 206 11.33 -1.20 14.36
CA ALA A 206 11.18 -0.50 13.09
C ALA A 206 9.71 -0.06 12.90
N HIS A 207 9.52 1.22 12.61
CA HIS A 207 8.19 1.81 12.38
C HIS A 207 8.29 3.01 11.44
N ILE A 208 7.16 3.44 10.90
CA ILE A 208 7.10 4.66 10.09
C ILE A 208 6.93 5.86 11.02
N ALA A 209 7.75 6.88 10.85
CA ALA A 209 7.72 8.09 11.67
C ALA A 209 8.05 9.34 10.85
N THR A 210 7.66 10.47 11.38
CA THR A 210 8.22 11.79 11.03
C THR A 210 9.57 11.97 11.71
N GLU A 211 10.36 12.93 11.28
CA GLU A 211 11.60 13.33 11.96
C GLU A 211 11.31 13.63 13.45
N PHE A 212 12.11 13.06 14.35
CA PHE A 212 11.92 13.16 15.81
C PHE A 212 10.52 12.81 16.32
N ALA A 213 9.74 12.06 15.55
CA ALA A 213 8.35 11.68 15.86
C ALA A 213 7.39 12.88 16.08
N VAL A 214 7.72 14.07 15.57
CA VAL A 214 6.85 15.25 15.66
C VAL A 214 5.51 15.02 14.97
N PRO A 215 4.44 15.75 15.34
CA PRO A 215 3.20 15.76 14.62
C PRO A 215 3.38 16.13 13.14
N LEU A 216 2.51 15.65 12.26
CA LEU A 216 2.60 15.99 10.83
C LEU A 216 2.59 17.50 10.54
N PRO A 217 1.78 18.34 11.24
CA PRO A 217 1.82 19.78 11.06
C PRO A 217 3.18 20.43 11.31
N ASP A 218 4.01 19.81 12.16
CA ASP A 218 5.34 20.33 12.55
C ASP A 218 6.48 19.68 11.73
N SER A 219 6.14 18.84 10.77
CA SER A 219 7.09 18.13 9.91
C SER A 219 7.19 18.76 8.50
N ALA A 220 8.02 18.19 7.64
CA ALA A 220 8.11 18.57 6.22
C ALA A 220 6.87 18.15 5.39
N CYS A 221 5.77 17.71 5.99
CA CYS A 221 4.59 17.24 5.30
C CYS A 221 3.88 18.36 4.56
N VAL A 222 3.63 18.17 3.26
CA VAL A 222 2.87 19.10 2.40
C VAL A 222 1.41 18.70 2.21
N TYR A 223 0.92 17.74 2.98
CA TYR A 223 -0.47 17.28 2.98
C TYR A 223 -0.99 16.82 1.61
N CYS A 224 -0.16 16.29 0.74
CA CYS A 224 -0.57 15.79 -0.58
C CYS A 224 -1.45 14.52 -0.49
N GLY A 225 -1.31 13.73 0.57
CA GLY A 225 -2.05 12.48 0.76
C GLY A 225 -1.63 11.33 -0.16
N ASN A 226 -0.49 11.44 -0.88
CA ASN A 226 -0.02 10.35 -1.74
C ASN A 226 0.33 9.10 -0.93
N CYS A 227 0.81 9.25 0.31
CA CYS A 227 1.03 8.15 1.24
C CYS A 227 -0.25 7.37 1.60
N ILE A 228 -1.40 8.06 1.67
CA ILE A 228 -2.73 7.42 1.89
C ILE A 228 -3.10 6.58 0.67
N ALA A 229 -2.93 7.15 -0.53
CA ALA A 229 -3.32 6.51 -1.79
C ALA A 229 -2.61 5.18 -2.04
N VAL A 230 -1.39 5.02 -1.52
CA VAL A 230 -0.57 3.83 -1.75
C VAL A 230 -0.58 2.84 -0.57
N CYS A 231 -1.20 3.20 0.57
CA CYS A 231 -1.21 2.34 1.75
C CYS A 231 -2.13 1.13 1.53
N PRO A 232 -1.60 -0.11 1.53
CA PRO A 232 -2.40 -1.30 1.21
C PRO A 232 -3.28 -1.77 2.36
N THR A 233 -3.04 -1.30 3.58
CA THR A 233 -3.69 -1.82 4.79
C THR A 233 -4.51 -0.76 5.52
N GLY A 234 -4.62 0.46 4.97
CA GLY A 234 -5.34 1.54 5.64
C GLY A 234 -4.66 2.07 6.92
N ALA A 235 -3.38 1.75 7.12
CA ALA A 235 -2.59 2.36 8.21
C ALA A 235 -2.49 3.89 8.06
N LEU A 236 -2.55 4.38 6.84
CA LEU A 236 -2.75 5.78 6.50
C LEU A 236 -4.13 5.89 5.83
N MET A 237 -5.02 6.69 6.39
CA MET A 237 -6.43 6.70 6.02
C MET A 237 -6.98 8.12 6.07
N PHE A 238 -7.94 8.45 5.20
CA PHE A 238 -8.69 9.70 5.31
C PHE A 238 -9.40 9.78 6.67
N LYS A 239 -9.42 10.98 7.26
CA LYS A 239 -10.15 11.21 8.51
C LYS A 239 -11.64 10.94 8.34
N SER A 240 -12.22 11.32 7.19
CA SER A 240 -13.61 11.03 6.84
C SER A 240 -13.90 9.53 6.80
N GLU A 241 -13.04 8.75 6.13
CA GLU A 241 -13.19 7.29 6.10
C GLU A 241 -13.11 6.68 7.49
N TYR A 242 -12.13 7.12 8.30
CA TYR A 242 -11.98 6.65 9.68
C TYR A 242 -13.23 6.94 10.52
N ASP A 243 -13.78 8.17 10.43
CA ASP A 243 -14.95 8.57 11.20
C ASP A 243 -16.18 7.73 10.81
N HIS A 244 -16.40 7.50 9.52
CA HIS A 244 -17.46 6.62 9.04
C HIS A 244 -17.27 5.17 9.49
N ARG A 245 -16.02 4.65 9.52
CA ARG A 245 -15.74 3.29 10.02
C ARG A 245 -16.01 3.20 11.53
N GLN A 246 -15.63 4.21 12.32
CA GLN A 246 -15.93 4.27 13.76
C GLN A 246 -17.43 4.35 14.05
N ALA A 247 -18.17 5.08 13.22
CA ALA A 247 -19.63 5.18 13.32
C ALA A 247 -20.38 3.95 12.76
N GLY A 248 -19.66 2.99 12.14
CA GLY A 248 -20.30 1.84 11.49
C GLY A 248 -21.09 2.18 10.23
N THR A 249 -20.85 3.34 9.63
CA THR A 249 -21.56 3.85 8.45
C THR A 249 -20.79 3.72 7.15
N TRP A 250 -19.52 3.28 7.19
CA TRP A 250 -18.71 3.05 6.00
C TRP A 250 -19.17 1.81 5.26
N ASP A 251 -19.57 1.96 4.01
CA ASP A 251 -20.01 0.85 3.15
C ASP A 251 -19.59 1.09 1.70
N GLU A 252 -18.54 0.39 1.28
CA GLU A 252 -17.99 0.52 -0.09
C GLU A 252 -18.98 0.05 -1.17
N SER A 253 -19.92 -0.86 -0.84
CA SER A 253 -20.94 -1.34 -1.79
C SER A 253 -21.99 -0.28 -2.12
N ARG A 254 -22.17 0.72 -1.25
CA ARG A 254 -23.06 1.87 -1.45
C ARG A 254 -22.38 3.06 -2.11
N GLN A 255 -21.06 2.99 -2.31
CA GLN A 255 -20.34 4.09 -2.93
C GLN A 255 -20.43 4.06 -4.44
N THR A 256 -20.67 5.23 -5.02
CA THR A 256 -20.48 5.47 -6.45
C THR A 256 -19.19 6.24 -6.67
N VAL A 257 -18.43 5.86 -7.71
CA VAL A 257 -17.18 6.53 -8.08
C VAL A 257 -17.41 7.31 -9.36
N THR A 258 -17.28 8.63 -9.28
CA THR A 258 -17.44 9.53 -10.43
C THR A 258 -16.11 10.16 -10.79
N ARG A 259 -15.65 9.94 -12.03
CA ARG A 259 -14.42 10.56 -12.53
C ARG A 259 -14.67 11.97 -13.04
N THR A 260 -13.82 12.91 -12.63
CA THR A 260 -13.87 14.31 -13.07
C THR A 260 -12.47 14.92 -13.14
N VAL A 261 -12.37 16.12 -13.70
CA VAL A 261 -11.13 16.89 -13.75
C VAL A 261 -11.05 17.84 -12.56
N CYS A 262 -9.89 17.94 -11.94
CA CYS A 262 -9.63 18.85 -10.83
C CYS A 262 -9.78 20.30 -11.26
N PRO A 263 -10.60 21.13 -10.58
CA PRO A 263 -10.87 22.51 -11.00
C PRO A 263 -9.86 23.53 -10.47
N TYR A 264 -8.83 23.12 -9.73
CA TYR A 264 -8.00 24.06 -8.96
C TYR A 264 -6.83 24.66 -9.73
N CYS A 265 -6.33 24.00 -10.77
CA CYS A 265 -5.22 24.54 -11.58
C CYS A 265 -5.16 23.87 -12.96
N GLY A 266 -4.29 24.42 -13.84
CA GLY A 266 -4.13 23.96 -15.23
C GLY A 266 -3.44 22.60 -15.42
N VAL A 267 -3.03 21.89 -14.37
CA VAL A 267 -2.45 20.54 -14.48
C VAL A 267 -3.48 19.54 -15.01
N GLY A 268 -4.78 19.73 -14.71
CA GLY A 268 -5.84 18.88 -15.23
C GLY A 268 -5.88 17.47 -14.62
N CYS A 269 -5.50 17.33 -13.34
CA CYS A 269 -5.53 16.05 -12.66
C CYS A 269 -6.92 15.41 -12.69
N ASN A 270 -6.99 14.12 -12.97
CA ASN A 270 -8.23 13.35 -12.83
C ASN A 270 -8.47 12.98 -11.37
N LEU A 271 -9.69 13.22 -10.92
CA LEU A 271 -10.19 12.89 -9.60
C LEU A 271 -11.25 11.80 -9.73
N ASP A 272 -11.14 10.77 -8.91
CA ASP A 272 -12.20 9.79 -8.68
C ASP A 272 -12.90 10.17 -7.36
N LEU A 273 -14.11 10.75 -7.46
CA LEU A 273 -14.91 11.14 -6.32
C LEU A 273 -15.69 9.93 -5.80
N HIS A 274 -15.42 9.51 -4.58
CA HIS A 274 -16.16 8.44 -3.91
C HIS A 274 -17.32 9.06 -3.15
N VAL A 275 -18.55 8.76 -3.55
CA VAL A 275 -19.77 9.35 -3.02
C VAL A 275 -20.60 8.28 -2.34
N GLN A 276 -20.95 8.49 -1.09
CA GLN A 276 -21.85 7.66 -0.31
C GLN A 276 -22.97 8.54 0.27
N ASP A 277 -24.23 8.13 0.11
CA ASP A 277 -25.40 8.86 0.63
C ASP A 277 -25.43 10.35 0.20
N ASN A 278 -25.06 10.64 -1.05
CA ASN A 278 -24.96 11.98 -1.63
C ASN A 278 -23.87 12.87 -1.00
N GLU A 279 -22.92 12.28 -0.28
CA GLU A 279 -21.76 12.97 0.28
C GLU A 279 -20.47 12.41 -0.29
N ILE A 280 -19.51 13.29 -0.64
CA ILE A 280 -18.17 12.88 -1.04
C ILE A 280 -17.45 12.45 0.24
N VAL A 281 -17.07 11.19 0.33
CA VAL A 281 -16.38 10.64 1.51
C VAL A 281 -14.88 10.58 1.37
N LYS A 282 -14.36 10.46 0.13
CA LYS A 282 -12.93 10.59 -0.18
C LYS A 282 -12.71 10.91 -1.66
N VAL A 283 -11.49 11.33 -2.00
CA VAL A 283 -11.06 11.53 -3.38
C VAL A 283 -9.76 10.76 -3.64
N SER A 284 -9.78 9.94 -4.67
CA SER A 284 -8.59 9.28 -5.20
C SER A 284 -8.24 9.83 -6.60
N SER A 285 -7.16 9.34 -7.16
CA SER A 285 -6.78 9.59 -8.56
C SER A 285 -6.48 8.26 -9.23
N PRO A 286 -6.87 8.07 -10.50
CA PRO A 286 -6.59 6.83 -11.22
C PRO A 286 -5.08 6.61 -11.38
N LEU A 287 -4.64 5.38 -11.17
CA LEU A 287 -3.23 4.98 -11.30
C LEU A 287 -2.77 4.92 -12.76
N ASP A 288 -3.71 4.67 -13.67
CA ASP A 288 -3.51 4.49 -15.10
C ASP A 288 -3.63 5.81 -15.91
N HIS A 289 -3.56 6.96 -15.26
CA HIS A 289 -3.69 8.26 -15.90
C HIS A 289 -2.31 8.90 -16.15
N ASP A 290 -2.05 9.27 -17.40
CA ASP A 290 -0.73 9.76 -17.87
C ASP A 290 -0.23 11.02 -17.17
N VAL A 291 -1.15 11.90 -16.68
CA VAL A 291 -0.76 13.15 -16.01
C VAL A 291 -0.41 12.95 -14.54
N THR A 292 -1.13 12.08 -13.84
CA THR A 292 -1.07 12.01 -12.37
C THR A 292 -0.57 10.69 -11.82
N SER A 293 -0.77 9.57 -12.53
CA SER A 293 -0.39 8.23 -12.06
C SER A 293 -0.76 7.97 -10.58
N GLY A 294 -1.98 8.37 -10.18
CA GLY A 294 -2.48 8.23 -8.80
C GLY A 294 -2.13 9.39 -7.85
N ASN A 295 -1.28 10.34 -8.27
CA ASN A 295 -0.80 11.43 -7.43
C ASN A 295 -1.72 12.66 -7.48
N LEU A 296 -1.85 13.32 -6.34
CA LEU A 296 -2.56 14.59 -6.21
C LEU A 296 -1.80 15.52 -5.26
N CYS A 297 -2.06 16.82 -5.38
CA CYS A 297 -1.68 17.79 -4.34
C CYS A 297 -2.80 17.90 -3.28
N ILE A 298 -2.54 18.65 -2.22
CA ILE A 298 -3.50 18.91 -1.13
C ILE A 298 -4.87 19.39 -1.65
N LYS A 299 -4.89 20.29 -2.65
CA LYS A 299 -6.13 20.83 -3.21
C LYS A 299 -6.98 19.75 -3.90
N GLY A 300 -6.35 18.95 -4.77
CA GLY A 300 -7.03 17.85 -5.45
C GLY A 300 -7.52 16.78 -4.48
N ARG A 301 -6.70 16.42 -3.50
CA ARG A 301 -6.99 15.35 -2.54
C ARG A 301 -8.08 15.71 -1.53
N PHE A 302 -8.08 16.94 -1.02
CA PHE A 302 -8.91 17.34 0.11
C PHE A 302 -9.82 18.55 -0.16
N GLY A 303 -9.68 19.22 -1.32
CA GLY A 303 -10.45 20.42 -1.64
C GLY A 303 -11.96 20.17 -1.80
N TRP A 304 -12.40 18.94 -1.96
CA TRP A 304 -13.81 18.56 -2.04
C TRP A 304 -14.60 18.97 -0.77
N LYS A 305 -13.96 19.02 0.38
CA LYS A 305 -14.58 19.50 1.63
C LYS A 305 -15.11 20.93 1.49
N TYR A 306 -14.39 21.80 0.79
CA TYR A 306 -14.84 23.16 0.51
C TYR A 306 -16.08 23.15 -0.38
N VAL A 307 -16.12 22.31 -1.40
CA VAL A 307 -17.27 22.21 -2.33
C VAL A 307 -18.50 21.68 -1.61
N GLN A 308 -18.34 20.63 -0.80
CA GLN A 308 -19.44 19.98 -0.08
C GLN A 308 -20.03 20.89 1.00
N ASN A 309 -19.20 21.64 1.72
CA ASN A 309 -19.61 22.51 2.80
C ASN A 309 -20.03 23.91 2.33
N ARG A 310 -20.09 24.13 1.01
CA ARG A 310 -20.49 25.42 0.46
C ARG A 310 -21.95 25.69 0.79
N LYS A 311 -22.21 26.79 1.52
CA LYS A 311 -23.57 27.27 1.73
C LYS A 311 -24.21 27.58 0.37
N PRO A 312 -25.49 27.20 0.12
CA PRO A 312 -26.22 27.66 -1.06
C PRO A 312 -26.11 29.18 -1.15
N ARG A 313 -25.89 29.70 -2.37
CA ARG A 313 -26.04 31.15 -2.60
C ARG A 313 -27.50 31.47 -2.32
N THR A 314 -27.72 32.29 -1.34
CA THR A 314 -29.01 32.99 -1.15
C THR A 314 -28.91 34.23 -2.00
N ASP A 315 -29.28 34.14 -3.28
CA ASP A 315 -29.54 35.30 -4.12
C ASP A 315 -30.92 35.86 -3.81
#